data_60c3fa2cb39a5e6e1bc7230d67706467
#
_entry.id   60c3fa2cb39a5e6e1bc7230d67706467
#
_cell.length_a   1.000
_cell.length_b   1.000
_cell.length_c   1.000
_cell.angle_alpha   90.00
_cell.angle_beta   90.00
_cell.angle_gamma   90.00
#
_symmetry.space_group_name_H-M   'P 1'
#
loop_
_entity.id
_entity.type
_entity.pdbx_description
1 polymer ?
#
loop_
_entity_poly.entity_id
_entity_poly.type
_entity_poly.pdbx_seq_one_letter_code
_entity_poly.pdbx_strand_id
1 'polypeptide(L)'
;MLKCEKCGGIIENNKIFYDIHDKFYCDCCVEDNKGIFVVKDTSISVDTTHKFFIKNQARKFKSFDECIRNLENDIFNIEDSLIWATEQLERKTKKATKTEVKFWENKVEEKKKFLENFEKNISTEGTLF
;
A
#
# COMPACT_ATOMS: atom_id res chain seq x y z
N MET A 1 -1.76 -12.68 12.15
CA MET A 1 -0.45 -12.05 12.41
C MET A 1 0.17 -11.55 11.13
N LEU A 2 0.78 -10.39 11.17
CA LEU A 2 1.52 -9.89 10.03
C LEU A 2 2.88 -10.58 9.95
N LYS A 3 3.18 -11.18 8.81
CA LYS A 3 4.42 -11.93 8.61
C LYS A 3 5.24 -11.37 7.47
N CYS A 4 6.56 -11.45 7.60
CA CYS A 4 7.47 -11.08 6.54
C CYS A 4 7.33 -12.06 5.37
N GLU A 5 7.17 -11.51 4.19
CA GLU A 5 7.01 -12.30 2.96
C GLU A 5 8.25 -13.13 2.64
N LYS A 6 9.42 -12.66 3.05
CA LYS A 6 10.67 -13.35 2.76
C LYS A 6 11.05 -14.40 3.79
N CYS A 7 11.07 -14.04 5.07
CA CYS A 7 11.57 -14.93 6.11
C CYS A 7 10.47 -15.62 6.93
N GLY A 8 9.22 -15.21 6.75
CA GLY A 8 8.09 -15.74 7.49
C GLY A 8 8.05 -15.32 8.96
N GLY A 9 8.97 -14.48 9.40
CA GLY A 9 8.99 -13.98 10.76
C GLY A 9 7.87 -13.00 11.03
N ILE A 10 7.45 -12.93 12.29
CA ILE A 10 6.37 -12.03 12.70
C ILE A 10 6.86 -10.59 12.69
N ILE A 11 6.08 -9.71 12.08
CA ILE A 11 6.32 -8.26 12.10
C ILE A 11 5.56 -7.69 13.30
N GLU A 12 6.29 -7.11 14.23
CA GLU A 12 5.70 -6.54 15.44
C GLU A 12 5.41 -5.05 15.29
N ASN A 13 4.42 -4.57 16.06
CA ASN A 13 4.11 -3.14 16.10
C ASN A 13 5.28 -2.35 16.69
N ASN A 14 5.46 -1.12 16.23
CA ASN A 14 6.54 -0.21 16.64
C ASN A 14 7.93 -0.70 16.23
N LYS A 15 8.00 -1.61 15.27
CA LYS A 15 9.24 -2.02 14.61
C LYS A 15 9.16 -1.59 13.15
N ILE A 16 10.31 -1.25 12.58
CA ILE A 16 10.38 -0.87 11.18
C ILE A 16 10.00 -2.05 10.29
N PHE A 17 9.13 -1.80 9.32
CA PHE A 17 8.80 -2.78 8.30
C PHE A 17 8.54 -2.06 6.98
N TYR A 18 8.49 -2.82 5.90
CA TYR A 18 8.40 -2.28 4.54
C TYR A 18 7.22 -2.88 3.81
N ASP A 19 6.53 -2.05 3.04
CA ASP A 19 5.56 -2.49 2.05
C ASP A 19 6.24 -2.33 0.69
N ILE A 20 6.49 -3.43 0.00
CA ILE A 20 7.09 -3.43 -1.33
C ILE A 20 6.18 -4.25 -2.24
N HIS A 21 5.59 -3.61 -3.23
CA HIS A 21 4.65 -4.22 -4.18
C HIS A 21 3.48 -4.93 -3.47
N ASP A 22 2.92 -4.28 -2.46
CA ASP A 22 1.79 -4.80 -1.65
C ASP A 22 2.13 -6.05 -0.84
N LYS A 23 3.42 -6.27 -0.59
CA LYS A 23 3.91 -7.35 0.28
C LYS A 23 4.72 -6.75 1.41
N PHE A 24 4.59 -7.32 2.59
CA PHE A 24 5.24 -6.80 3.79
C PHE A 24 6.53 -7.56 4.10
N TYR A 25 7.56 -6.81 4.45
CA TYR A 25 8.89 -7.34 4.78
C TYR A 25 9.38 -6.74 6.08
N CYS A 26 10.03 -7.55 6.90
CA CYS A 26 10.63 -7.05 8.13
C CYS A 26 11.93 -6.28 7.84
N ASP A 27 12.37 -5.50 8.81
CA ASP A 27 13.58 -4.68 8.69
C ASP A 27 14.84 -5.50 8.39
N CYS A 28 14.88 -6.74 8.87
CA CYS A 28 16.03 -7.62 8.64
C CYS A 28 16.17 -8.09 7.21
N CYS A 29 15.09 -8.06 6.44
CA CYS A 29 15.07 -8.58 5.07
C CYS A 29 15.19 -7.51 3.99
N VAL A 30 15.24 -6.24 4.35
CA VAL A 30 15.33 -5.13 3.41
C VAL A 30 16.51 -4.25 3.74
N GLU A 31 17.28 -3.88 2.72
CA GLU A 31 18.30 -2.85 2.83
C GLU A 31 17.76 -1.56 2.25
N ASP A 32 17.89 -0.48 3.03
CA ASP A 32 17.53 0.86 2.59
C ASP A 32 18.82 1.60 2.23
N ASN A 33 19.11 1.70 0.96
CA ASN A 33 20.29 2.40 0.45
C ASN A 33 19.87 3.78 -0.07
N LYS A 34 19.71 4.73 0.84
CA LYS A 34 19.36 6.13 0.51
C LYS A 34 18.10 6.23 -0.36
N GLY A 35 17.07 5.50 0.01
CA GLY A 35 15.80 5.51 -0.71
C GLY A 35 15.64 4.41 -1.74
N ILE A 36 16.66 3.60 -1.95
CA ILE A 36 16.56 2.40 -2.78
C ILE A 36 16.38 1.20 -1.85
N PHE A 37 15.21 0.59 -1.89
CA PHE A 37 14.88 -0.56 -1.04
C PHE A 37 15.17 -1.84 -1.78
N VAL A 38 16.02 -2.67 -1.21
CA VAL A 38 16.41 -3.96 -1.81
C VAL A 38 16.02 -5.08 -0.85
N VAL A 39 15.25 -6.03 -1.34
CA VAL A 39 14.96 -7.24 -0.57
C VAL A 39 16.18 -8.16 -0.70
N LYS A 40 16.81 -8.45 0.44
CA LYS A 40 18.07 -9.21 0.49
C LYS A 40 17.94 -10.57 -0.20
N ASP A 41 18.99 -10.96 -0.89
CA ASP A 41 19.09 -12.24 -1.60
C ASP A 41 18.02 -12.44 -2.67
N THR A 42 17.45 -11.35 -3.17
CA THR A 42 16.48 -11.39 -4.28
C THR A 42 16.83 -10.32 -5.30
N SER A 43 16.18 -10.37 -6.45
CA SER A 43 16.28 -9.34 -7.48
C SER A 43 15.31 -8.17 -7.25
N ILE A 44 14.54 -8.20 -6.16
CA ILE A 44 13.54 -7.18 -5.88
C ILE A 44 14.23 -5.92 -5.37
N SER A 45 14.10 -4.84 -6.14
CA SER A 45 14.68 -3.54 -5.80
C SER A 45 13.74 -2.44 -6.28
N VAL A 46 13.46 -1.47 -5.41
CA VAL A 46 12.58 -0.35 -5.74
C VAL A 46 13.27 0.95 -5.37
N ASP A 47 13.41 1.82 -6.35
CA ASP A 47 13.97 3.16 -6.16
C ASP A 47 12.84 4.13 -5.83
N THR A 48 12.81 4.61 -4.59
CA THR A 48 11.79 5.56 -4.12
C THR A 48 12.21 7.01 -4.31
N THR A 49 13.40 7.26 -4.84
CA THR A 49 13.93 8.62 -5.00
C THR A 49 13.42 9.34 -6.25
N HIS A 50 12.88 8.59 -7.22
CA HIS A 50 12.36 9.17 -8.47
C HIS A 50 10.97 9.74 -8.29
N LYS A 51 10.88 11.06 -8.37
CA LYS A 51 9.61 11.79 -8.21
C LYS A 51 8.63 11.58 -9.37
N PHE A 52 9.11 11.04 -10.48
CA PHE A 52 8.27 10.85 -11.68
C PHE A 52 7.47 9.55 -11.67
N PHE A 53 7.78 8.63 -10.80
CA PHE A 53 6.97 7.43 -10.66
C PHE A 53 5.81 7.72 -9.74
N ILE A 54 4.65 7.85 -10.35
CA ILE A 54 3.36 8.15 -9.71
C ILE A 54 3.00 7.10 -8.66
N LYS A 55 3.71 5.99 -8.62
CA LYS A 55 3.46 4.91 -7.67
C LYS A 55 4.75 4.51 -7.01
N ASN A 56 5.06 5.12 -5.89
CA ASN A 56 5.97 4.51 -4.96
C ASN A 56 5.33 3.20 -4.52
N GLN A 57 5.76 2.12 -5.15
CA GLN A 57 5.30 0.79 -4.80
C GLN A 57 6.07 0.24 -3.61
N ALA A 58 6.77 1.11 -2.90
CA ALA A 58 7.54 0.73 -1.72
C ALA A 58 7.50 1.86 -0.70
N ARG A 59 7.20 1.51 0.53
CA ARG A 59 7.16 2.44 1.66
C ARG A 59 7.73 1.80 2.92
N LYS A 60 8.35 2.64 3.74
CA LYS A 60 8.91 2.24 5.03
C LYS A 60 7.99 2.74 6.12
N PHE A 61 7.62 1.88 7.05
CA PHE A 61 6.75 2.22 8.16
C PHE A 61 7.44 1.95 9.50
N LYS A 62 7.11 2.78 10.49
CA LYS A 62 7.65 2.66 11.86
C LYS A 62 6.65 2.06 12.82
N SER A 63 5.38 1.96 12.44
CA SER A 63 4.30 1.40 13.25
C SER A 63 3.14 0.95 12.38
N PHE A 64 2.26 0.14 12.95
CA PHE A 64 1.04 -0.27 12.25
C PHE A 64 0.11 0.92 12.01
N ASP A 65 0.03 1.85 12.96
CA ASP A 65 -0.80 3.05 12.82
C ASP A 65 -0.36 3.91 11.65
N GLU A 66 0.94 4.05 11.45
CA GLU A 66 1.48 4.79 10.32
C GLU A 66 1.06 4.15 8.99
N CYS A 67 1.14 2.83 8.91
CA CYS A 67 0.72 2.08 7.73
C CYS A 67 -0.78 2.26 7.46
N ILE A 68 -1.61 2.13 8.50
CA ILE A 68 -3.06 2.31 8.39
C ILE A 68 -3.39 3.70 7.86
N ARG A 69 -2.78 4.74 8.43
CA ARG A 69 -3.02 6.12 8.00
C ARG A 69 -2.62 6.32 6.53
N ASN A 70 -1.52 5.73 6.10
CA ASN A 70 -1.10 5.82 4.71
C ASN A 70 -2.07 5.11 3.78
N LEU A 71 -2.56 3.94 4.16
CA LEU A 71 -3.54 3.21 3.37
C LEU A 71 -4.89 3.94 3.30
N GLU A 72 -5.33 4.51 4.40
CA GLU A 72 -6.54 5.33 4.43
C GLU A 72 -6.41 6.56 3.53
N ASN A 73 -5.24 7.21 3.54
CA ASN A 73 -4.97 8.34 2.67
C ASN A 73 -4.94 7.93 1.19
N ASP A 74 -4.39 6.77 0.88
CA ASP A 74 -4.43 6.21 -0.48
C ASP A 74 -5.87 6.02 -0.96
N ILE A 75 -6.71 5.45 -0.10
CA ILE A 75 -8.13 5.23 -0.41
C ILE A 75 -8.82 6.56 -0.66
N PHE A 76 -8.58 7.54 0.18
CA PHE A 76 -9.15 8.88 0.03
C PHE A 76 -8.77 9.49 -1.33
N ASN A 77 -7.50 9.40 -1.70
CA ASN A 77 -7.01 9.94 -2.97
C ASN A 77 -7.61 9.22 -4.18
N ILE A 78 -7.78 7.90 -4.08
CA ILE A 78 -8.39 7.12 -5.15
C ILE A 78 -9.89 7.45 -5.26
N GLU A 79 -10.57 7.62 -4.14
CA GLU A 79 -11.99 8.03 -4.12
C GLU A 79 -12.17 9.41 -4.75
N ASP A 80 -11.26 10.34 -4.51
CA ASP A 80 -11.26 11.64 -5.18
C ASP A 80 -11.16 11.50 -6.69
N SER A 81 -10.29 10.62 -7.15
CA SER A 81 -10.14 10.34 -8.59
C SER A 81 -11.42 9.74 -9.17
N LEU A 82 -12.07 8.87 -8.41
CA LEU A 82 -13.35 8.28 -8.82
C LEU A 82 -14.43 9.34 -8.95
N ILE A 83 -14.52 10.25 -7.99
CA ILE A 83 -15.50 11.35 -8.00
C ILE A 83 -15.26 12.22 -9.22
N TRP A 84 -14.01 12.60 -9.48
CA TRP A 84 -13.66 13.39 -10.65
C TRP A 84 -14.08 12.71 -11.96
N ALA A 85 -13.73 11.43 -12.12
CA ALA A 85 -14.04 10.67 -13.32
C ALA A 85 -15.56 10.54 -13.54
N THR A 86 -16.29 10.30 -12.44
CA THR A 86 -17.76 10.21 -12.48
C THR A 86 -18.39 11.55 -12.92
N GLU A 87 -17.91 12.65 -12.36
CA GLU A 87 -18.37 13.99 -12.74
C GLU A 87 -18.09 14.29 -14.21
N GLN A 88 -16.90 13.95 -14.70
CA GLN A 88 -16.54 14.18 -16.09
C GLN A 88 -17.43 13.35 -17.03
N LEU A 89 -17.75 12.13 -16.67
CA LEU A 89 -18.63 11.27 -17.44
C LEU A 89 -20.05 11.85 -17.50
N GLU A 90 -20.59 12.32 -16.37
CA GLU A 90 -21.91 12.93 -16.28
C GLU A 90 -22.00 14.22 -17.10
N ARG A 91 -20.95 15.02 -17.11
CA ARG A 91 -20.89 16.29 -17.86
C ARG A 91 -20.64 16.07 -19.35
N LYS A 92 -20.40 14.85 -19.78
CA LYS A 92 -20.12 14.49 -21.18
C LYS A 92 -18.95 15.28 -21.77
N THR A 93 -17.93 15.55 -20.93
CA THR A 93 -16.77 16.34 -21.35
C THR A 93 -15.76 15.55 -22.18
N LYS A 94 -15.96 14.26 -22.35
CA LYS A 94 -15.05 13.31 -23.01
C LYS A 94 -13.70 13.18 -22.32
N LYS A 95 -13.56 13.68 -21.08
CA LYS A 95 -12.33 13.56 -20.30
C LYS A 95 -12.24 12.26 -19.52
N ALA A 96 -13.34 11.54 -19.40
CA ALA A 96 -13.38 10.24 -18.74
C ALA A 96 -14.38 9.32 -19.43
N THR A 97 -14.15 8.03 -19.34
CA THR A 97 -15.01 6.99 -19.94
C THR A 97 -15.60 6.12 -18.84
N LYS A 98 -16.64 5.32 -19.20
CA LYS A 98 -17.21 4.34 -18.28
C LYS A 98 -16.16 3.33 -17.81
N THR A 99 -15.23 2.97 -18.70
CA THR A 99 -14.11 2.06 -18.37
C THR A 99 -13.22 2.67 -17.29
N GLU A 100 -12.94 3.97 -17.39
CA GLU A 100 -12.12 4.68 -16.42
C GLU A 100 -12.80 4.77 -15.05
N VAL A 101 -14.10 5.07 -15.04
CA VAL A 101 -14.87 5.08 -13.79
C VAL A 101 -14.83 3.71 -13.14
N LYS A 102 -15.02 2.65 -13.89
CA LYS A 102 -14.97 1.29 -13.38
C LYS A 102 -13.57 0.93 -12.87
N PHE A 103 -12.53 1.40 -13.54
CA PHE A 103 -11.16 1.22 -13.10
C PHE A 103 -10.96 1.80 -11.70
N TRP A 104 -11.42 3.03 -11.46
CA TRP A 104 -11.29 3.66 -10.15
C TRP A 104 -12.14 2.99 -9.08
N GLU A 105 -13.35 2.54 -9.44
CA GLU A 105 -14.20 1.77 -8.52
C GLU A 105 -13.48 0.50 -8.05
N ASN A 106 -12.87 -0.23 -8.99
CA ASN A 106 -12.12 -1.44 -8.68
C ASN A 106 -10.90 -1.14 -7.81
N LYS A 107 -10.21 -0.03 -8.06
CA LYS A 107 -9.05 0.38 -7.26
C LYS A 107 -9.44 0.71 -5.83
N VAL A 108 -10.54 1.41 -5.63
CA VAL A 108 -11.06 1.70 -4.29
C VAL A 108 -11.34 0.39 -3.55
N GLU A 109 -12.04 -0.53 -4.20
CA GLU A 109 -12.40 -1.80 -3.60
C GLU A 109 -11.16 -2.64 -3.25
N GLU A 110 -10.19 -2.73 -4.15
CA GLU A 110 -8.93 -3.45 -3.91
C GLU A 110 -8.18 -2.89 -2.71
N LYS A 111 -8.06 -1.56 -2.61
CA LYS A 111 -7.36 -0.92 -1.50
C LYS A 111 -8.09 -1.09 -0.18
N LYS A 112 -9.43 -1.03 -0.19
CA LYS A 112 -10.23 -1.27 1.01
C LYS A 112 -10.04 -2.71 1.52
N LYS A 113 -10.02 -3.68 0.61
CA LYS A 113 -9.76 -5.07 0.97
C LYS A 113 -8.35 -5.26 1.51
N PHE A 114 -7.38 -4.59 0.91
CA PHE A 114 -6.00 -4.65 1.36
C PHE A 114 -5.87 -4.09 2.79
N LEU A 115 -6.51 -2.96 3.07
CA LEU A 115 -6.54 -2.38 4.42
C LEU A 115 -7.24 -3.30 5.42
N GLU A 116 -8.39 -3.86 5.05
CA GLU A 116 -9.12 -4.79 5.90
C GLU A 116 -8.27 -6.01 6.26
N ASN A 117 -7.57 -6.58 5.28
CA ASN A 117 -6.68 -7.71 5.50
C ASN A 117 -5.53 -7.35 6.42
N PHE A 118 -4.95 -6.17 6.24
CA PHE A 118 -3.89 -5.68 7.11
C PHE A 118 -4.39 -5.54 8.55
N GLU A 119 -5.52 -4.87 8.74
CA GLU A 119 -6.12 -4.68 10.08
C GLU A 119 -6.46 -6.02 10.72
N LYS A 120 -6.98 -6.96 9.96
CA LYS A 120 -7.30 -8.29 10.42
C LYS A 120 -6.06 -9.04 10.88
N ASN A 121 -4.96 -8.93 10.14
CA ASN A 121 -3.70 -9.58 10.50
C ASN A 121 -3.10 -9.01 11.77
N ILE A 122 -3.16 -7.69 11.97
CA ILE A 122 -2.61 -7.08 13.18
C ILE A 122 -3.53 -7.24 14.39
N SER A 123 -4.85 -7.32 14.19
CA SER A 123 -5.81 -7.43 15.28
C SER A 123 -5.81 -8.83 15.93
N THR A 124 -5.43 -9.86 15.19
CA THR A 124 -5.34 -11.22 15.76
C THR A 124 -4.29 -11.31 16.87
N GLU A 125 -3.35 -10.40 16.92
CA GLU A 125 -2.36 -10.34 18.00
C GLU A 125 -2.96 -9.84 19.30
N GLY A 126 -4.02 -9.03 19.23
CA GLY A 126 -4.67 -8.44 20.40
C GLY A 126 -5.86 -9.23 20.94
N THR A 127 -6.25 -10.30 20.29
CA THR A 127 -7.47 -11.05 20.64
C THR A 127 -7.22 -12.38 21.32
N LEU A 128 -6.01 -12.60 21.76
CA LEU A 128 -5.63 -13.83 22.42
C LEU A 128 -5.85 -13.72 23.94
N PHE A 129 -7.05 -13.86 24.35
CA PHE A 129 -7.40 -13.96 25.77
C PHE A 129 -8.43 -14.97 26.03
#